data_f4258e0b79740d6ed0debed0d86e3f8c
#
_entry.id   f4258e0b79740d6ed0debed0d86e3f8c
#
_cell.length_a   1.000
_cell.length_b   1.000
_cell.length_c   1.000
_cell.angle_alpha   90.00
_cell.angle_beta   90.00
_cell.angle_gamma   90.00
#
_symmetry.space_group_name_H-M   'P 1'
#
loop_
_entity.id
_entity.type
_entity.pdbx_description
1 polymer ?
#
loop_
_entity_poly.entity_id
_entity_poly.type
_entity_poly.pdbx_seq_one_letter_code
_entity_poly.pdbx_strand_id
1 'polypeptide(L)'
;MNHIRNFSIIAHIDHGKSTLADRLIQRCGGLQEREMQAQVLDSMDIEKERGITIKAQTACLKYKAQSGEIYNLNLIDTPGHVDFSYEVSRSLSACEGALLVVDASQGVEAQTVANCYTALELGVEVVPVLNKMDLPNADPDNARLEIEDVIGIDATHAIPCSAKTGMGIEEILEAIVARIPAPKGNPDGALRAMIVDSWFDNYVGVVMLVRVVDGRLAKGERIKMMATGTTYNADSLGVFTPANEARNSLEAGEVGYIIAGIRELQAAKVGDTITLIRPGTGGAAATATEALPGFKEIQPQVFAGLYPTEANQYEGLRDSLEKLKLNDSSLRYEPEVSQALGFGFRCGFLGLLHMEIVQERLEREFDQDLITTAPSVVYQVVQVDGTVKMVENPSKMPDQGRLDEIREPIVTVHLYMPQEYVGSVMTLANQKRGVQMNMAYHGRQVMLTYEMPLAEIVLDFFDQLKSVSRGYASMDYEFKEYRAADVVKVDILLNSEKVDALSIIVHRSQSQYRGRAVVAKMREVISRQMYDVAIQAAIGANIIARETIKALRKNVIAKCYGGDISRKRKLLDKQKEGKKRMKQIGSVEVPQEAFLAILQVED
;
A
#
# COMPACT_ATOMS: atom_id res chain seq x y z
N MET A 1 33.31 10.05 -5.98
CA MET A 1 32.53 9.24 -5.03
C MET A 1 32.67 9.72 -3.56
N ASN A 2 33.87 10.15 -3.08
CA ASN A 2 34.06 10.52 -1.66
C ASN A 2 33.16 11.66 -1.15
N HIS A 3 32.71 12.55 -2.02
CA HIS A 3 31.82 13.67 -1.68
C HIS A 3 30.34 13.39 -1.98
N ILE A 4 29.95 12.14 -2.18
CA ILE A 4 28.55 11.73 -2.37
C ILE A 4 28.07 11.03 -1.10
N ARG A 5 26.85 11.36 -0.67
CA ARG A 5 26.11 10.65 0.40
C ARG A 5 24.71 10.34 -0.07
N ASN A 6 24.38 9.05 -0.15
CA ASN A 6 23.03 8.60 -0.47
C ASN A 6 22.38 8.15 0.82
N PHE A 7 21.29 8.77 1.17
CA PHE A 7 20.60 8.49 2.42
C PHE A 7 19.10 8.59 2.27
N SER A 8 18.41 7.88 3.14
CA SER A 8 16.97 7.92 3.27
C SER A 8 16.55 8.43 4.64
N ILE A 9 15.29 8.81 4.78
CA ILE A 9 14.67 9.13 6.07
C ILE A 9 13.64 8.06 6.37
N ILE A 10 13.85 7.31 7.44
CA ILE A 10 12.92 6.31 7.96
C ILE A 10 12.28 6.80 9.25
N ALA A 11 10.97 6.72 9.35
CA ALA A 11 10.21 7.20 10.50
C ALA A 11 8.85 6.51 10.57
N HIS A 12 8.24 6.54 11.74
CA HIS A 12 6.81 6.27 11.87
C HIS A 12 5.98 7.43 11.28
N ILE A 13 4.71 7.14 10.96
CA ILE A 13 3.73 8.16 10.53
C ILE A 13 3.67 9.26 11.61
N ASP A 14 3.56 10.50 11.18
CA ASP A 14 3.51 11.69 12.04
C ASP A 14 4.76 11.98 12.89
N HIS A 15 5.87 11.23 12.78
CA HIS A 15 7.14 11.57 13.45
C HIS A 15 7.87 12.77 12.81
N GLY A 16 7.33 13.30 11.70
CA GLY A 16 7.82 14.53 11.06
C GLY A 16 8.86 14.31 9.96
N LYS A 17 8.83 13.15 9.30
CA LYS A 17 9.70 12.77 8.18
C LYS A 17 9.69 13.82 7.05
N SER A 18 8.53 14.12 6.45
CA SER A 18 8.41 15.07 5.32
C SER A 18 8.78 16.49 5.73
N THR A 19 8.46 16.90 6.98
CA THR A 19 8.89 18.20 7.52
C THR A 19 10.41 18.30 7.67
N LEU A 20 11.07 17.20 8.09
CA LEU A 20 12.54 17.16 8.17
C LEU A 20 13.15 17.21 6.77
N ALA A 21 12.63 16.46 5.81
CA ALA A 21 13.06 16.50 4.41
C ALA A 21 12.99 17.93 3.84
N ASP A 22 11.87 18.63 4.04
CA ASP A 22 11.70 20.03 3.64
C ASP A 22 12.78 20.96 4.22
N ARG A 23 13.12 20.76 5.51
CA ARG A 23 14.17 21.58 6.17
C ARG A 23 15.56 21.30 5.61
N LEU A 24 15.88 20.03 5.33
CA LEU A 24 17.17 19.68 4.70
C LEU A 24 17.27 20.30 3.29
N ILE A 25 16.21 20.22 2.48
CA ILE A 25 16.12 20.83 1.16
C ILE A 25 16.30 22.35 1.25
N GLN A 26 15.57 23.00 2.16
CA GLN A 26 15.66 24.45 2.38
C GLN A 26 17.07 24.87 2.78
N ARG A 27 17.69 24.16 3.74
CA ARG A 27 19.02 24.49 4.25
C ARG A 27 20.13 24.33 3.20
N CYS A 28 19.99 23.35 2.32
CA CYS A 28 20.91 23.13 1.19
C CYS A 28 20.64 24.05 -0.01
N GLY A 29 19.66 24.96 0.06
CA GLY A 29 19.36 25.90 -1.02
C GLY A 29 18.70 25.26 -2.24
N GLY A 30 18.07 24.09 -2.09
CA GLY A 30 17.37 23.38 -3.17
C GLY A 30 16.15 24.14 -3.71
N LEU A 31 15.50 24.97 -2.87
CA LEU A 31 14.40 25.87 -3.23
C LEU A 31 14.56 27.23 -2.54
N GLN A 32 14.07 28.29 -3.19
CA GLN A 32 13.99 29.59 -2.56
C GLN A 32 12.84 29.60 -1.54
N GLU A 33 12.96 30.42 -0.49
CA GLU A 33 12.00 30.50 0.60
C GLU A 33 10.54 30.76 0.13
N ARG A 34 10.37 31.54 -0.94
CA ARG A 34 9.08 31.83 -1.58
C ARG A 34 8.52 30.68 -2.43
N GLU A 35 9.34 29.69 -2.79
CA GLU A 35 8.97 28.50 -3.58
C GLU A 35 8.71 27.29 -2.69
N MET A 36 9.05 27.38 -1.40
CA MET A 36 8.80 26.35 -0.42
C MET A 36 7.30 26.21 -0.16
N GLN A 37 6.74 25.08 -0.57
CA GLN A 37 5.44 24.60 -0.12
C GLN A 37 5.68 23.55 0.96
N ALA A 38 4.69 23.29 1.80
CA ALA A 38 4.77 22.18 2.74
C ALA A 38 4.80 20.85 1.95
N GLN A 39 5.64 19.90 2.41
CA GLN A 39 5.76 18.58 1.81
C GLN A 39 6.19 18.64 0.33
N VAL A 40 7.32 19.29 0.06
CA VAL A 40 7.85 19.51 -1.30
C VAL A 40 8.08 18.20 -2.06
N LEU A 41 8.47 17.12 -1.37
CA LEU A 41 8.70 15.81 -1.97
C LEU A 41 7.41 15.02 -2.15
N ASP A 42 6.35 15.31 -1.38
CA ASP A 42 5.05 14.65 -1.57
C ASP A 42 4.36 15.26 -2.81
N SER A 43 4.59 14.65 -3.97
CA SER A 43 4.18 15.20 -5.27
C SER A 43 2.71 14.91 -5.62
N MET A 44 2.11 13.90 -5.00
CA MET A 44 0.72 13.52 -5.25
C MET A 44 -0.23 14.29 -4.33
N ASP A 45 -1.39 14.68 -4.85
CA ASP A 45 -2.42 15.33 -4.03
C ASP A 45 -2.91 14.40 -2.91
N ILE A 46 -2.98 13.09 -3.18
CA ILE A 46 -3.34 12.04 -2.20
C ILE A 46 -2.36 12.01 -1.03
N GLU A 47 -1.05 12.15 -1.27
CA GLU A 47 -0.03 12.20 -0.22
C GLU A 47 -0.26 13.37 0.72
N LYS A 48 -0.53 14.57 0.16
CA LYS A 48 -0.78 15.79 0.93
C LYS A 48 -2.09 15.74 1.70
N GLU A 49 -3.15 15.20 1.10
CA GLU A 49 -4.47 15.06 1.74
C GLU A 49 -4.43 14.08 2.91
N ARG A 50 -3.73 12.94 2.74
CA ARG A 50 -3.61 11.89 3.76
C ARG A 50 -2.48 12.12 4.76
N GLY A 51 -1.56 13.04 4.48
CA GLY A 51 -0.38 13.32 5.31
C GLY A 51 0.64 12.18 5.35
N ILE A 52 0.67 11.31 4.35
CA ILE A 52 1.57 10.17 4.25
C ILE A 52 2.33 10.18 2.94
N THR A 53 3.60 9.81 2.96
CA THR A 53 4.36 9.53 1.74
C THR A 53 3.97 8.16 1.21
N ILE A 54 3.55 8.09 -0.04
CA ILE A 54 3.15 6.87 -0.73
C ILE A 54 4.30 6.36 -1.58
N LYS A 55 4.94 7.29 -2.30
CA LYS A 55 6.00 6.98 -3.24
C LYS A 55 7.32 7.62 -2.86
N ALA A 56 8.40 6.85 -3.03
CA ALA A 56 9.74 7.37 -2.84
C ALA A 56 10.05 8.49 -3.85
N GLN A 57 10.51 9.63 -3.34
CA GLN A 57 10.97 10.76 -4.14
C GLN A 57 12.45 11.01 -3.85
N THR A 58 13.15 11.58 -4.81
CA THR A 58 14.59 11.84 -4.67
C THR A 58 14.91 13.30 -4.83
N ALA A 59 15.87 13.79 -4.02
CA ALA A 59 16.42 15.14 -4.15
C ALA A 59 17.95 15.12 -4.04
N CYS A 60 18.63 15.62 -5.05
CA CYS A 60 20.08 15.85 -5.05
C CYS A 60 20.36 17.24 -4.51
N LEU A 61 20.99 17.33 -3.36
CA LEU A 61 21.25 18.56 -2.63
C LEU A 61 22.76 18.84 -2.59
N LYS A 62 23.16 20.11 -2.69
CA LYS A 62 24.55 20.53 -2.52
C LYS A 62 24.73 21.12 -1.12
N TYR A 63 25.56 20.50 -0.31
CA TYR A 63 25.84 20.94 1.04
C TYR A 63 27.32 21.32 1.19
N LYS A 64 27.58 22.53 1.70
CA LYS A 64 28.92 22.94 2.07
C LYS A 64 29.15 22.68 3.56
N ALA A 65 29.93 21.64 3.86
CA ALA A 65 30.25 21.24 5.22
C ALA A 65 31.08 22.28 5.95
N GLN A 66 31.12 22.19 7.28
CA GLN A 66 31.95 23.07 8.12
C GLN A 66 33.46 22.96 7.78
N SER A 67 33.89 21.81 7.25
CA SER A 67 35.24 21.61 6.70
C SER A 67 35.54 22.52 5.49
N GLY A 68 34.55 23.12 4.87
CA GLY A 68 34.64 23.89 3.63
C GLY A 68 34.45 23.06 2.36
N GLU A 69 34.40 21.73 2.44
CA GLU A 69 34.18 20.84 1.33
C GLU A 69 32.70 20.82 0.92
N ILE A 70 32.46 20.60 -0.39
CA ILE A 70 31.08 20.50 -0.93
C ILE A 70 30.73 19.05 -1.16
N TYR A 71 29.60 18.61 -0.59
CA TYR A 71 29.04 17.29 -0.74
C TYR A 71 27.77 17.30 -1.58
N ASN A 72 27.59 16.26 -2.37
CA ASN A 72 26.34 15.95 -3.04
C ASN A 72 25.56 14.97 -2.14
N LEU A 73 24.47 15.44 -1.57
CA LEU A 73 23.60 14.68 -0.68
C LEU A 73 22.38 14.23 -1.49
N ASN A 74 22.28 12.96 -1.78
CA ASN A 74 21.11 12.37 -2.45
C ASN A 74 20.14 11.86 -1.39
N LEU A 75 19.12 12.64 -1.11
CA LEU A 75 18.00 12.25 -0.25
C LEU A 75 17.03 11.40 -1.06
N ILE A 76 16.68 10.23 -0.54
CA ILE A 76 15.62 9.37 -1.05
C ILE A 76 14.56 9.30 0.04
N ASP A 77 13.44 10.00 -0.14
CA ASP A 77 12.33 9.96 0.81
C ASP A 77 11.57 8.64 0.68
N THR A 78 11.19 8.03 1.79
CA THR A 78 10.57 6.70 1.81
C THR A 78 9.19 6.76 2.46
N PRO A 79 8.24 5.91 2.04
CA PRO A 79 6.99 5.71 2.79
C PRO A 79 7.24 5.28 4.24
N GLY A 80 6.30 5.60 5.12
CA GLY A 80 6.37 5.19 6.53
C GLY A 80 5.49 3.98 6.87
N HIS A 81 4.49 3.66 6.06
CA HIS A 81 3.47 2.66 6.36
C HIS A 81 3.90 1.23 5.98
N VAL A 82 3.46 0.22 6.76
CA VAL A 82 3.78 -1.20 6.56
C VAL A 82 3.40 -1.71 5.16
N ASP A 83 2.27 -1.27 4.61
CA ASP A 83 1.81 -1.66 3.28
C ASP A 83 2.78 -1.23 2.16
N PHE A 84 3.70 -0.31 2.46
CA PHE A 84 4.73 0.17 1.53
C PHE A 84 6.14 -0.29 1.91
N SER A 85 6.29 -1.32 2.76
CA SER A 85 7.59 -1.86 3.17
C SER A 85 8.49 -2.24 1.99
N TYR A 86 7.89 -2.63 0.86
CA TYR A 86 8.60 -2.90 -0.37
C TYR A 86 9.28 -1.65 -0.97
N GLU A 87 8.57 -0.51 -0.99
CA GLU A 87 9.13 0.78 -1.44
C GLU A 87 10.26 1.23 -0.51
N VAL A 88 10.11 1.00 0.81
CA VAL A 88 11.16 1.27 1.80
C VAL A 88 12.41 0.45 1.51
N SER A 89 12.27 -0.86 1.33
CA SER A 89 13.39 -1.77 1.04
C SER A 89 14.12 -1.39 -0.26
N ARG A 90 13.39 -1.02 -1.31
CA ARG A 90 13.96 -0.57 -2.59
C ARG A 90 14.75 0.73 -2.43
N SER A 91 14.17 1.71 -1.75
CA SER A 91 14.80 3.00 -1.52
C SER A 91 16.07 2.87 -0.68
N LEU A 92 16.01 2.07 0.39
CA LEU A 92 17.17 1.77 1.24
C LEU A 92 18.28 1.05 0.47
N SER A 93 17.95 0.18 -0.48
CA SER A 93 18.94 -0.50 -1.34
C SER A 93 19.74 0.47 -2.23
N ALA A 94 19.22 1.67 -2.46
CA ALA A 94 19.93 2.72 -3.19
C ALA A 94 20.76 3.66 -2.28
N CYS A 95 20.75 3.43 -0.96
CA CYS A 95 21.36 4.26 0.06
C CYS A 95 22.50 3.55 0.78
N GLU A 96 23.45 4.32 1.28
CA GLU A 96 24.49 3.90 2.22
C GLU A 96 24.14 4.23 3.66
N GLY A 97 23.17 5.15 3.89
CA GLY A 97 22.74 5.55 5.23
C GLY A 97 21.25 5.84 5.32
N ALA A 98 20.75 5.85 6.55
CA ALA A 98 19.39 6.23 6.86
C ALA A 98 19.32 7.08 8.14
N LEU A 99 18.51 8.14 8.12
CA LEU A 99 18.15 8.88 9.32
C LEU A 99 16.95 8.19 9.96
N LEU A 100 17.12 7.67 11.17
CA LEU A 100 16.03 7.10 11.97
C LEU A 100 15.40 8.20 12.81
N VAL A 101 14.25 8.70 12.36
CA VAL A 101 13.57 9.83 13.03
C VAL A 101 12.54 9.29 14.01
N VAL A 102 12.75 9.62 15.29
CA VAL A 102 11.87 9.26 16.40
C VAL A 102 11.30 10.54 17.01
N ASP A 103 9.99 10.57 17.23
CA ASP A 103 9.32 11.63 17.98
C ASP A 103 9.70 11.51 19.46
N ALA A 104 10.42 12.51 20.01
CA ALA A 104 10.85 12.50 21.39
C ALA A 104 9.70 12.53 22.43
N SER A 105 8.47 12.79 21.99
CA SER A 105 7.29 12.81 22.85
C SER A 105 6.50 11.50 22.86
N GLN A 106 6.65 10.68 21.76
CA GLN A 106 5.93 9.41 21.61
C GLN A 106 6.85 8.20 21.80
N GLY A 107 8.14 8.33 21.46
CA GLY A 107 9.12 7.25 21.54
C GLY A 107 9.13 6.35 20.32
N VAL A 108 9.59 5.11 20.49
CA VAL A 108 9.72 4.10 19.43
C VAL A 108 8.38 3.43 19.17
N GLU A 109 7.99 3.37 17.90
CA GLU A 109 6.77 2.71 17.44
C GLU A 109 7.05 1.58 16.44
N ALA A 110 6.02 0.75 16.10
CA ALA A 110 6.17 -0.47 15.31
C ALA A 110 6.91 -0.26 13.99
N GLN A 111 6.52 0.74 13.21
CA GLN A 111 7.13 1.02 11.91
C GLN A 111 8.57 1.55 12.04
N THR A 112 8.90 2.22 13.13
CA THR A 112 10.28 2.62 13.44
C THR A 112 11.17 1.39 13.54
N VAL A 113 10.72 0.37 14.28
CA VAL A 113 11.43 -0.91 14.47
C VAL A 113 11.56 -1.66 13.15
N ALA A 114 10.45 -1.89 12.45
CA ALA A 114 10.43 -2.65 11.20
C ALA A 114 11.32 -2.04 10.11
N ASN A 115 11.22 -0.72 9.91
CA ASN A 115 12.03 0.00 8.92
C ASN A 115 13.52 0.03 9.29
N CYS A 116 13.83 0.11 10.60
CA CYS A 116 15.20 0.06 11.06
C CYS A 116 15.84 -1.32 10.83
N TYR A 117 15.12 -2.41 11.13
CA TYR A 117 15.61 -3.77 10.84
C TYR A 117 15.81 -3.99 9.35
N THR A 118 14.91 -3.49 8.50
CA THR A 118 15.11 -3.53 7.04
C THR A 118 16.39 -2.82 6.62
N ALA A 119 16.70 -1.65 7.21
CA ALA A 119 17.94 -0.92 6.94
C ALA A 119 19.18 -1.71 7.39
N LEU A 120 19.14 -2.30 8.59
CA LEU A 120 20.24 -3.12 9.13
C LEU A 120 20.49 -4.39 8.31
N GLU A 121 19.45 -5.09 7.86
CA GLU A 121 19.56 -6.26 6.98
C GLU A 121 20.22 -5.94 5.64
N LEU A 122 19.99 -4.73 5.11
CA LEU A 122 20.62 -4.24 3.90
C LEU A 122 22.03 -3.68 4.13
N GLY A 123 22.50 -3.64 5.38
CA GLY A 123 23.82 -3.11 5.75
C GLY A 123 23.93 -1.59 5.62
N VAL A 124 22.81 -0.88 5.75
CA VAL A 124 22.70 0.57 5.71
C VAL A 124 23.07 1.15 7.08
N GLU A 125 23.92 2.18 7.12
CA GLU A 125 24.29 2.87 8.36
C GLU A 125 23.12 3.68 8.90
N VAL A 126 22.73 3.47 10.15
CA VAL A 126 21.58 4.15 10.77
C VAL A 126 22.03 5.24 11.71
N VAL A 127 21.52 6.46 11.48
CA VAL A 127 21.79 7.64 12.30
C VAL A 127 20.52 8.04 13.05
N PRO A 128 20.43 7.86 14.38
CA PRO A 128 19.25 8.22 15.16
C PRO A 128 19.09 9.74 15.27
N VAL A 129 17.85 10.22 15.12
CA VAL A 129 17.44 11.63 15.20
C VAL A 129 16.20 11.72 16.09
N LEU A 130 16.25 12.56 17.13
CA LEU A 130 15.14 12.79 18.05
C LEU A 130 14.42 14.09 17.65
N ASN A 131 13.26 13.95 17.01
CA ASN A 131 12.50 15.08 16.50
C ASN A 131 11.45 15.59 17.51
N LYS A 132 10.85 16.72 17.19
CA LYS A 132 9.82 17.42 17.96
C LYS A 132 10.27 17.87 19.35
N MET A 133 11.56 18.25 19.48
CA MET A 133 12.12 18.79 20.71
C MET A 133 11.48 20.11 21.17
N ASP A 134 10.64 20.73 20.33
CA ASP A 134 9.85 21.93 20.66
C ASP A 134 8.60 21.62 21.49
N LEU A 135 8.22 20.35 21.64
CA LEU A 135 7.05 19.96 22.41
C LEU A 135 7.37 19.91 23.93
N PRO A 136 6.44 20.37 24.80
CA PRO A 136 6.66 20.39 26.25
C PRO A 136 6.84 19.00 26.87
N ASN A 137 6.30 17.97 26.23
CA ASN A 137 6.36 16.57 26.70
C ASN A 137 7.47 15.76 26.01
N ALA A 138 8.40 16.43 25.26
CA ALA A 138 9.55 15.76 24.69
C ALA A 138 10.47 15.21 25.78
N ASP A 139 10.79 13.93 25.71
CA ASP A 139 11.66 13.20 26.65
C ASP A 139 12.78 12.50 25.86
N PRO A 140 13.87 13.24 25.53
CA PRO A 140 14.93 12.69 24.69
C PRO A 140 15.71 11.56 25.38
N ASP A 141 15.80 11.56 26.70
CA ASP A 141 16.54 10.52 27.41
C ASP A 141 15.76 9.19 27.41
N ASN A 142 14.44 9.23 27.61
CA ASN A 142 13.60 8.06 27.46
C ASN A 142 13.59 7.54 26.01
N ALA A 143 13.51 8.44 25.01
CA ALA A 143 13.52 8.04 23.60
C ALA A 143 14.85 7.36 23.20
N ARG A 144 16.02 7.81 23.76
CA ARG A 144 17.30 7.11 23.57
C ARG A 144 17.28 5.71 24.15
N LEU A 145 16.81 5.56 25.38
CA LEU A 145 16.70 4.26 26.05
C LEU A 145 15.80 3.31 25.27
N GLU A 146 14.66 3.80 24.75
CA GLU A 146 13.78 2.98 23.92
C GLU A 146 14.45 2.54 22.61
N ILE A 147 15.22 3.40 21.94
CA ILE A 147 15.96 3.02 20.73
C ILE A 147 16.98 1.92 21.04
N GLU A 148 17.71 2.04 22.18
CA GLU A 148 18.70 1.04 22.59
C GLU A 148 18.05 -0.28 23.02
N ASP A 149 16.98 -0.23 23.81
CA ASP A 149 16.33 -1.41 24.39
C ASP A 149 15.44 -2.17 23.37
N VAL A 150 14.73 -1.43 22.48
CA VAL A 150 13.77 -2.03 21.55
C VAL A 150 14.42 -2.39 20.23
N ILE A 151 15.27 -1.51 19.69
CA ILE A 151 15.90 -1.70 18.37
C ILE A 151 17.28 -2.33 18.50
N GLY A 152 18.00 -2.02 19.60
CA GLY A 152 19.33 -2.55 19.85
C GLY A 152 20.47 -1.82 19.15
N ILE A 153 20.25 -0.55 18.74
CA ILE A 153 21.30 0.32 18.17
C ILE A 153 21.74 1.37 19.17
N ASP A 154 23.02 1.80 19.09
CA ASP A 154 23.56 2.87 19.96
C ASP A 154 22.87 4.21 19.66
N ALA A 155 22.16 4.76 20.63
CA ALA A 155 21.49 6.05 20.59
C ALA A 155 22.18 7.13 21.41
N THR A 156 23.36 6.86 22.02
CA THR A 156 24.13 7.83 22.83
C THR A 156 24.35 9.13 22.09
N HIS A 157 24.60 9.06 20.78
CA HIS A 157 24.85 10.20 19.91
C HIS A 157 23.64 10.55 19.01
N ALA A 158 22.42 10.21 19.42
CA ALA A 158 21.20 10.61 18.75
C ALA A 158 21.08 12.14 18.73
N ILE A 159 20.72 12.71 17.58
CA ILE A 159 20.74 14.16 17.35
C ILE A 159 19.37 14.74 17.71
N PRO A 160 19.27 15.62 18.73
CA PRO A 160 18.02 16.30 19.04
C PRO A 160 17.73 17.38 18.00
N CYS A 161 16.50 17.40 17.49
CA CYS A 161 16.06 18.38 16.49
C CYS A 161 14.59 18.77 16.66
N SER A 162 14.22 19.85 16.02
CA SER A 162 12.84 20.20 15.73
C SER A 162 12.75 20.61 14.25
N ALA A 163 12.21 19.74 13.44
CA ALA A 163 11.96 20.03 12.03
C ALA A 163 11.04 21.25 11.87
N LYS A 164 10.10 21.47 12.81
CA LYS A 164 9.19 22.60 12.82
C LYS A 164 9.93 23.94 13.00
N THR A 165 10.85 24.03 13.95
CA THR A 165 11.57 25.27 14.28
C THR A 165 12.90 25.43 13.54
N GLY A 166 13.44 24.35 12.97
CA GLY A 166 14.74 24.32 12.30
C GLY A 166 15.93 24.07 13.24
N MET A 167 15.67 23.78 14.52
CA MET A 167 16.70 23.41 15.50
C MET A 167 17.35 22.07 15.14
N GLY A 168 18.69 21.97 15.24
CA GLY A 168 19.42 20.72 15.04
C GLY A 168 19.63 20.30 13.58
N ILE A 169 19.18 21.09 12.60
CA ILE A 169 19.28 20.72 11.16
C ILE A 169 20.73 20.71 10.66
N GLU A 170 21.56 21.67 11.12
CA GLU A 170 22.98 21.74 10.76
C GLU A 170 23.75 20.53 11.30
N GLU A 171 23.46 20.14 12.55
CA GLU A 171 24.05 18.98 13.22
C GLU A 171 23.68 17.67 12.48
N ILE A 172 22.46 17.58 11.95
CA ILE A 172 22.03 16.43 11.11
C ILE A 172 22.84 16.41 9.82
N LEU A 173 22.99 17.55 9.12
CA LEU A 173 23.75 17.61 7.86
C LEU A 173 25.24 17.26 8.07
N GLU A 174 25.87 17.74 9.14
CA GLU A 174 27.25 17.36 9.50
C GLU A 174 27.33 15.85 9.86
N ALA A 175 26.34 15.31 10.56
CA ALA A 175 26.32 13.89 10.87
C ALA A 175 26.15 13.02 9.62
N ILE A 176 25.34 13.43 8.64
CA ILE A 176 25.24 12.76 7.34
C ILE A 176 26.61 12.69 6.67
N VAL A 177 27.34 13.81 6.62
CA VAL A 177 28.68 13.86 6.02
C VAL A 177 29.69 12.98 6.77
N ALA A 178 29.64 13.00 8.12
CA ALA A 178 30.63 12.35 8.97
C ALA A 178 30.38 10.84 9.16
N ARG A 179 29.11 10.42 9.29
CA ARG A 179 28.76 9.05 9.70
C ARG A 179 28.35 8.17 8.52
N ILE A 180 27.62 8.71 7.52
CA ILE A 180 27.20 7.93 6.36
C ILE A 180 28.41 7.69 5.44
N PRO A 181 28.72 6.44 5.10
CA PRO A 181 29.86 6.15 4.22
C PRO A 181 29.63 6.66 2.80
N ALA A 182 30.73 6.89 2.10
CA ALA A 182 30.67 7.16 0.66
C ALA A 182 30.21 5.92 -0.10
N PRO A 183 29.57 6.09 -1.28
CA PRO A 183 29.18 4.99 -2.14
C PRO A 183 30.34 4.08 -2.48
N LYS A 184 30.07 2.76 -2.50
CA LYS A 184 31.02 1.74 -2.96
C LYS A 184 30.80 1.50 -4.45
N GLY A 185 31.86 1.25 -5.22
CA GLY A 185 31.81 0.93 -6.65
C GLY A 185 33.10 1.24 -7.36
N ASN A 186 33.19 0.87 -8.63
CA ASN A 186 34.37 1.11 -9.48
C ASN A 186 34.00 2.13 -10.60
N PRO A 187 34.45 3.40 -10.50
CA PRO A 187 34.16 4.40 -11.52
C PRO A 187 34.74 4.09 -12.91
N ASP A 188 35.84 3.32 -12.94
CA ASP A 188 36.48 2.90 -14.19
C ASP A 188 35.97 1.55 -14.72
N GLY A 189 35.02 0.94 -14.05
CA GLY A 189 34.43 -0.33 -14.39
C GLY A 189 33.44 -0.29 -15.57
N ALA A 190 32.95 -1.45 -15.96
CA ALA A 190 31.81 -1.53 -16.86
C ALA A 190 30.56 -0.92 -16.20
N LEU A 191 29.76 -0.17 -16.97
CA LEU A 191 28.53 0.42 -16.42
C LEU A 191 27.62 -0.68 -15.82
N ARG A 192 27.27 -0.52 -14.56
CA ARG A 192 26.17 -1.20 -13.90
C ARG A 192 25.32 -0.17 -13.15
N ALA A 193 24.12 0.08 -13.67
CA ALA A 193 23.17 0.95 -13.02
C ALA A 193 21.89 0.17 -12.72
N MET A 194 21.40 0.24 -11.48
CA MET A 194 20.19 -0.42 -11.05
C MET A 194 18.99 0.50 -11.23
N ILE A 195 17.91 -0.01 -11.83
CA ILE A 195 16.63 0.70 -11.89
C ILE A 195 15.97 0.60 -10.50
N VAL A 196 15.95 1.73 -9.79
CA VAL A 196 15.33 1.82 -8.46
C VAL A 196 13.83 2.01 -8.57
N ASP A 197 13.41 2.83 -9.55
CA ASP A 197 12.02 3.12 -9.82
C ASP A 197 11.81 3.47 -11.29
N SER A 198 10.55 3.36 -11.78
CA SER A 198 10.19 3.77 -13.13
C SER A 198 8.73 4.19 -13.21
N TRP A 199 8.43 5.16 -14.06
CA TRP A 199 7.06 5.62 -14.30
C TRP A 199 6.88 6.01 -15.76
N PHE A 200 5.64 6.08 -16.20
CA PHE A 200 5.30 6.48 -17.54
C PHE A 200 4.93 7.97 -17.59
N ASP A 201 5.61 8.69 -18.45
CA ASP A 201 5.27 10.06 -18.80
C ASP A 201 4.69 10.10 -20.23
N ASN A 202 3.58 10.80 -20.39
CA ASN A 202 2.85 10.82 -21.68
C ASN A 202 3.63 11.48 -22.83
N TYR A 203 4.64 12.29 -22.54
CA TYR A 203 5.43 13.03 -23.53
C TYR A 203 6.75 12.32 -23.85
N VAL A 204 7.44 11.80 -22.85
CA VAL A 204 8.80 11.25 -23.02
C VAL A 204 8.85 9.73 -22.93
N GLY A 205 7.74 9.08 -22.63
CA GLY A 205 7.67 7.63 -22.40
C GLY A 205 8.12 7.23 -21.01
N VAL A 206 8.79 6.08 -20.88
CA VAL A 206 9.26 5.59 -19.58
C VAL A 206 10.45 6.41 -19.09
N VAL A 207 10.33 6.94 -17.87
CA VAL A 207 11.40 7.57 -17.09
C VAL A 207 11.89 6.56 -16.06
N MET A 208 13.19 6.32 -16.02
CA MET A 208 13.81 5.38 -15.09
C MET A 208 14.64 6.15 -14.07
N LEU A 209 14.36 5.97 -12.78
CA LEU A 209 15.23 6.41 -11.69
C LEU A 209 16.29 5.33 -11.48
N VAL A 210 17.55 5.70 -11.57
CA VAL A 210 18.65 4.76 -11.51
C VAL A 210 19.68 5.13 -10.45
N ARG A 211 20.28 4.13 -9.82
CA ARG A 211 21.50 4.23 -9.05
C ARG A 211 22.66 3.67 -9.87
N VAL A 212 23.62 4.52 -10.23
CA VAL A 212 24.85 4.07 -10.88
C VAL A 212 25.78 3.49 -9.83
N VAL A 213 26.05 2.17 -9.92
CA VAL A 213 26.95 1.47 -9.01
C VAL A 213 28.38 1.54 -9.53
N ASP A 214 28.59 1.13 -10.79
CA ASP A 214 29.90 1.17 -11.42
C ASP A 214 29.87 1.90 -12.75
N GLY A 215 31.03 2.41 -13.13
CA GLY A 215 31.23 3.03 -14.44
C GLY A 215 30.59 4.42 -14.54
N ARG A 216 30.28 4.78 -15.75
CA ARG A 216 29.70 6.07 -16.12
C ARG A 216 28.75 5.89 -17.29
N LEU A 217 27.65 6.63 -17.30
CA LEU A 217 26.71 6.75 -18.41
C LEU A 217 26.70 8.17 -18.94
N ALA A 218 26.92 8.36 -20.24
CA ALA A 218 26.82 9.64 -20.90
C ALA A 218 25.58 9.73 -21.80
N LYS A 219 25.08 10.94 -22.01
CA LYS A 219 23.97 11.22 -22.92
C LYS A 219 24.28 10.72 -24.34
N GLY A 220 23.31 10.04 -24.96
CA GLY A 220 23.41 9.48 -26.30
C GLY A 220 24.08 8.11 -26.37
N GLU A 221 24.60 7.56 -25.27
CA GLU A 221 25.17 6.22 -25.27
C GLU A 221 24.07 5.15 -25.39
N ARG A 222 24.44 4.02 -25.99
CA ARG A 222 23.54 2.88 -26.19
C ARG A 222 23.55 1.98 -24.98
N ILE A 223 22.41 1.88 -24.32
CA ILE A 223 22.18 1.09 -23.11
C ILE A 223 21.51 -0.24 -23.45
N LYS A 224 21.72 -1.25 -22.60
CA LYS A 224 21.07 -2.55 -22.64
C LYS A 224 20.45 -2.86 -21.28
N MET A 225 19.18 -3.25 -21.30
CA MET A 225 18.51 -3.85 -20.14
C MET A 225 18.96 -5.30 -20.02
N MET A 226 19.49 -5.71 -18.86
CA MET A 226 20.10 -7.03 -18.73
C MET A 226 19.03 -8.13 -18.62
N ALA A 227 17.89 -7.88 -18.00
CA ALA A 227 16.81 -8.86 -17.85
C ALA A 227 16.10 -9.16 -19.18
N THR A 228 15.78 -8.15 -19.98
CA THR A 228 15.05 -8.31 -21.25
C THR A 228 15.96 -8.44 -22.45
N GLY A 229 17.22 -8.00 -22.34
CA GLY A 229 18.16 -7.94 -23.45
C GLY A 229 17.88 -6.81 -24.45
N THR A 230 16.84 -6.01 -24.26
CA THR A 230 16.47 -4.89 -25.12
C THR A 230 17.47 -3.75 -25.05
N THR A 231 17.58 -2.97 -26.12
CA THR A 231 18.58 -1.90 -26.22
C THR A 231 17.95 -0.60 -26.65
N TYR A 232 18.39 0.50 -26.02
CA TYR A 232 17.89 1.84 -26.24
C TYR A 232 19.03 2.86 -26.25
N ASN A 233 18.77 4.09 -26.67
CA ASN A 233 19.71 5.19 -26.51
C ASN A 233 19.32 6.02 -25.28
N ALA A 234 20.28 6.44 -24.48
CA ALA A 234 20.06 7.33 -23.35
C ALA A 234 19.88 8.77 -23.87
N ASP A 235 18.66 9.13 -24.25
CA ASP A 235 18.38 10.41 -24.93
C ASP A 235 18.51 11.60 -23.97
N SER A 236 18.13 11.42 -22.70
CA SER A 236 18.27 12.42 -21.65
C SER A 236 18.66 11.80 -20.33
N LEU A 237 19.53 12.50 -19.59
CA LEU A 237 19.99 12.16 -18.25
C LEU A 237 19.84 13.37 -17.35
N GLY A 238 19.65 13.15 -16.06
CA GLY A 238 19.65 14.23 -15.08
C GLY A 238 19.45 13.76 -13.65
N VAL A 239 19.30 14.73 -12.77
CA VAL A 239 19.02 14.53 -11.34
C VAL A 239 17.81 15.38 -10.95
N PHE A 240 17.17 15.04 -9.86
CA PHE A 240 16.09 15.82 -9.27
C PHE A 240 16.67 16.72 -8.16
N THR A 241 16.46 18.07 -8.26
CA THR A 241 16.99 19.08 -7.31
C THR A 241 15.95 20.10 -6.84
N PRO A 242 14.91 19.79 -6.18
CA PRO A 242 13.65 19.10 -6.43
C PRO A 242 13.10 19.20 -7.85
N ALA A 243 13.51 20.20 -8.65
CA ALA A 243 13.18 20.28 -10.07
C ALA A 243 14.16 19.42 -10.91
N ASN A 244 13.77 19.09 -12.14
CA ASN A 244 14.62 18.32 -13.05
C ASN A 244 15.84 19.15 -13.51
N GLU A 245 17.05 18.70 -13.19
CA GLU A 245 18.30 19.26 -13.71
C GLU A 245 18.91 18.29 -14.72
N ALA A 246 18.91 18.68 -16.00
CA ALA A 246 19.50 17.86 -17.06
C ALA A 246 21.04 17.85 -16.92
N ARG A 247 21.64 16.64 -17.12
CA ARG A 247 23.09 16.43 -17.08
C ARG A 247 23.61 15.75 -18.33
N ASN A 248 24.90 15.89 -18.60
CA ASN A 248 25.54 15.21 -19.72
C ASN A 248 26.01 13.79 -19.36
N SER A 249 26.17 13.49 -18.07
CA SER A 249 26.55 12.16 -17.58
C SER A 249 26.07 11.93 -16.16
N LEU A 250 25.97 10.63 -15.81
CA LEU A 250 25.84 10.13 -14.45
C LEU A 250 27.07 9.28 -14.14
N GLU A 251 27.68 9.54 -12.99
CA GLU A 251 28.91 8.88 -12.54
C GLU A 251 28.59 7.81 -11.49
N ALA A 252 29.54 6.88 -11.26
CA ALA A 252 29.44 5.89 -10.19
C ALA A 252 29.15 6.58 -8.85
N GLY A 253 28.17 6.07 -8.12
CA GLY A 253 27.70 6.61 -6.85
C GLY A 253 26.51 7.56 -6.95
N GLU A 254 26.20 8.08 -8.13
CA GLU A 254 25.09 9.03 -8.30
C GLU A 254 23.73 8.33 -8.46
N VAL A 255 22.69 9.03 -8.00
CA VAL A 255 21.28 8.69 -8.26
C VAL A 255 20.74 9.73 -9.23
N GLY A 256 20.10 9.28 -10.32
CA GLY A 256 19.59 10.17 -11.34
C GLY A 256 18.53 9.50 -12.21
N TYR A 257 18.00 10.24 -13.18
CA TYR A 257 17.01 9.70 -14.12
C TYR A 257 17.60 9.49 -15.52
N ILE A 258 17.02 8.50 -16.23
CA ILE A 258 17.29 8.20 -17.64
C ILE A 258 15.99 8.22 -18.40
N ILE A 259 15.99 8.91 -19.55
CA ILE A 259 14.92 8.86 -20.55
C ILE A 259 15.53 8.28 -21.83
N ALA A 260 14.93 7.23 -22.36
CA ALA A 260 15.44 6.46 -23.50
C ALA A 260 14.37 6.17 -24.57
N GLY A 261 13.29 6.96 -24.60
CA GLY A 261 12.21 6.80 -25.58
C GLY A 261 11.47 5.47 -25.51
N ILE A 262 11.53 4.78 -24.38
CA ILE A 262 10.90 3.47 -24.17
C ILE A 262 9.38 3.65 -24.10
N ARG A 263 8.65 2.93 -24.93
CA ARG A 263 7.18 2.90 -24.93
C ARG A 263 6.61 1.58 -24.41
N GLU A 264 7.41 0.52 -24.46
CA GLU A 264 7.04 -0.79 -23.94
C GLU A 264 7.25 -0.81 -22.42
N LEU A 265 6.16 -0.83 -21.66
CA LEU A 265 6.17 -0.72 -20.20
C LEU A 265 6.98 -1.86 -19.54
N GLN A 266 6.96 -3.05 -20.10
CA GLN A 266 7.67 -4.22 -19.55
C GLN A 266 9.20 -4.19 -19.79
N ALA A 267 9.70 -3.26 -20.62
CA ALA A 267 11.12 -3.20 -20.97
C ALA A 267 12.00 -2.57 -19.87
N ALA A 268 11.42 -1.76 -18.97
CA ALA A 268 12.13 -1.05 -17.91
C ALA A 268 11.66 -1.54 -16.51
N LYS A 269 11.85 -2.83 -16.25
CA LYS A 269 11.44 -3.44 -14.99
C LYS A 269 12.30 -2.91 -13.83
N VAL A 270 11.66 -2.51 -12.75
CA VAL A 270 12.33 -2.12 -11.52
C VAL A 270 13.16 -3.29 -10.97
N GLY A 271 14.38 -2.99 -10.52
CA GLY A 271 15.37 -3.99 -10.09
C GLY A 271 16.22 -4.56 -11.23
N ASP A 272 15.96 -4.20 -12.50
CA ASP A 272 16.84 -4.59 -13.61
C ASP A 272 18.13 -3.77 -13.61
N THR A 273 19.15 -4.33 -14.23
CA THR A 273 20.46 -3.71 -14.40
C THR A 273 20.61 -3.16 -15.81
N ILE A 274 21.02 -1.90 -15.89
CA ILE A 274 21.39 -1.23 -17.13
C ILE A 274 22.90 -1.32 -17.33
N THR A 275 23.33 -1.71 -18.54
CA THR A 275 24.74 -1.71 -18.94
C THR A 275 24.90 -1.01 -20.29
N LEU A 276 26.16 -0.71 -20.69
CA LEU A 276 26.48 -0.13 -22.00
C LEU A 276 26.73 -1.21 -23.05
N ILE A 277 26.31 -0.95 -24.28
CA ILE A 277 26.78 -1.70 -25.44
C ILE A 277 27.90 -0.89 -26.10
N ARG A 278 29.14 -1.38 -25.99
CA ARG A 278 30.28 -0.81 -26.73
C ARG A 278 30.69 -1.73 -27.88
N PRO A 279 30.83 -1.23 -29.11
CA PRO A 279 31.46 -1.99 -30.19
C PRO A 279 32.91 -2.30 -29.76
N GLY A 280 33.33 -3.55 -29.92
CA GLY A 280 34.62 -4.06 -29.46
C GLY A 280 35.82 -3.30 -30.01
N THR A 281 36.30 -2.31 -29.28
CA THR A 281 37.61 -1.70 -29.42
C THR A 281 38.32 -1.87 -28.06
N GLY A 282 39.42 -2.64 -28.09
CA GLY A 282 40.14 -2.97 -26.88
C GLY A 282 40.57 -1.72 -26.09
N GLY A 283 40.20 -1.66 -24.85
CA GLY A 283 40.75 -0.71 -23.87
C GLY A 283 39.77 0.08 -23.01
N ALA A 284 38.47 0.11 -23.30
CA ALA A 284 37.48 0.73 -22.43
C ALA A 284 36.56 -0.35 -21.85
N ALA A 285 36.11 -0.18 -20.61
CA ALA A 285 35.33 -1.13 -19.86
C ALA A 285 34.27 -1.88 -20.71
N ALA A 286 34.39 -3.18 -20.73
CA ALA A 286 33.49 -4.09 -21.47
C ALA A 286 32.04 -3.95 -21.00
N THR A 287 31.08 -4.39 -21.81
CA THR A 287 29.69 -4.60 -21.36
C THR A 287 29.71 -5.46 -20.10
N ALA A 288 28.99 -5.08 -19.05
CA ALA A 288 28.90 -5.90 -17.83
C ALA A 288 28.25 -7.25 -18.14
N THR A 289 28.82 -8.31 -17.58
CA THR A 289 28.34 -9.68 -17.76
C THR A 289 27.44 -10.13 -16.62
N GLU A 290 27.57 -9.51 -15.45
CA GLU A 290 26.82 -9.85 -14.25
C GLU A 290 25.86 -8.72 -13.89
N ALA A 291 24.59 -9.07 -13.72
CA ALA A 291 23.56 -8.16 -13.21
C ALA A 291 23.78 -7.87 -11.73
N LEU A 292 23.34 -6.71 -11.28
CA LEU A 292 23.23 -6.40 -9.86
C LEU A 292 22.14 -7.30 -9.24
N PRO A 293 22.22 -7.61 -7.93
CA PRO A 293 21.13 -8.31 -7.26
C PRO A 293 19.86 -7.46 -7.36
N GLY A 294 18.83 -8.04 -7.97
CA GLY A 294 17.52 -7.40 -8.07
C GLY A 294 16.75 -7.43 -6.75
N PHE A 295 15.56 -6.84 -6.76
CA PHE A 295 14.67 -6.85 -5.60
C PHE A 295 13.92 -8.18 -5.48
N LYS A 296 13.64 -8.60 -4.23
CA LYS A 296 12.80 -9.77 -3.97
C LYS A 296 11.38 -9.46 -4.44
N GLU A 297 10.75 -10.40 -5.14
CA GLU A 297 9.33 -10.28 -5.46
C GLU A 297 8.49 -10.51 -4.20
N ILE A 298 7.68 -9.53 -3.84
CA ILE A 298 6.72 -9.66 -2.74
C ILE A 298 5.40 -10.19 -3.30
N GLN A 299 4.81 -11.14 -2.60
CA GLN A 299 3.51 -11.69 -2.96
C GLN A 299 2.40 -10.83 -2.35
N PRO A 300 1.36 -10.47 -3.12
CA PRO A 300 0.19 -9.82 -2.59
C PRO A 300 -0.46 -10.65 -1.47
N GLN A 301 -0.98 -9.96 -0.48
CA GLN A 301 -1.66 -10.57 0.67
C GLN A 301 -3.19 -10.36 0.60
N VAL A 302 -3.61 -9.29 -0.06
CA VAL A 302 -5.00 -8.84 -0.14
C VAL A 302 -5.42 -8.79 -1.60
N PHE A 303 -6.62 -9.27 -1.90
CA PHE A 303 -7.14 -9.31 -3.26
C PHE A 303 -8.53 -8.68 -3.33
N ALA A 304 -8.76 -7.84 -4.33
CA ALA A 304 -10.07 -7.30 -4.66
C ALA A 304 -10.31 -7.30 -6.17
N GLY A 305 -11.56 -7.36 -6.57
CA GLY A 305 -11.95 -7.18 -7.97
C GLY A 305 -12.14 -5.69 -8.26
N LEU A 306 -11.56 -5.20 -9.35
CA LEU A 306 -11.77 -3.86 -9.89
C LEU A 306 -12.53 -3.97 -11.21
N TYR A 307 -13.70 -3.34 -11.28
CA TYR A 307 -14.58 -3.40 -12.44
C TYR A 307 -14.91 -1.98 -12.91
N PRO A 308 -14.88 -1.70 -14.21
CA PRO A 308 -15.33 -0.41 -14.70
C PRO A 308 -16.85 -0.30 -14.55
N THR A 309 -17.36 0.91 -14.29
CA THR A 309 -18.81 1.15 -14.22
C THR A 309 -19.50 0.93 -15.56
N GLU A 310 -18.81 1.17 -16.67
CA GLU A 310 -19.29 0.96 -18.03
C GLU A 310 -18.43 -0.07 -18.77
N ALA A 311 -19.06 -1.04 -19.42
CA ALA A 311 -18.37 -2.15 -20.08
C ALA A 311 -17.40 -1.71 -21.20
N ASN A 312 -17.61 -0.56 -21.82
CA ASN A 312 -16.73 0.02 -22.86
C ASN A 312 -15.41 0.56 -22.28
N GLN A 313 -15.30 0.76 -20.96
CA GLN A 313 -14.10 1.27 -20.28
C GLN A 313 -13.10 0.16 -19.91
N TYR A 314 -13.42 -1.12 -20.17
CA TYR A 314 -12.53 -2.25 -19.81
C TYR A 314 -11.11 -2.13 -20.37
N GLU A 315 -10.98 -1.77 -21.65
CA GLU A 315 -9.66 -1.59 -22.27
C GLU A 315 -8.89 -0.40 -21.67
N GLY A 316 -9.60 0.70 -21.36
CA GLY A 316 -9.02 1.85 -20.67
C GLY A 316 -8.50 1.50 -19.28
N LEU A 317 -9.26 0.69 -18.53
CA LEU A 317 -8.83 0.20 -17.21
C LEU A 317 -7.59 -0.70 -17.32
N ARG A 318 -7.53 -1.59 -18.33
CA ARG A 318 -6.36 -2.42 -18.58
C ARG A 318 -5.11 -1.57 -18.81
N ASP A 319 -5.19 -0.59 -19.71
CA ASP A 319 -4.07 0.29 -20.06
C ASP A 319 -3.62 1.13 -18.84
N SER A 320 -4.58 1.56 -17.99
CA SER A 320 -4.30 2.27 -16.75
C SER A 320 -3.58 1.39 -15.72
N LEU A 321 -4.02 0.14 -15.55
CA LEU A 321 -3.36 -0.84 -14.68
C LEU A 321 -1.95 -1.19 -15.15
N GLU A 322 -1.72 -1.29 -16.47
CA GLU A 322 -0.38 -1.51 -17.02
C GLU A 322 0.57 -0.36 -16.70
N LYS A 323 0.12 0.89 -16.86
CA LYS A 323 0.90 2.09 -16.54
C LYS A 323 1.17 2.18 -15.04
N LEU A 324 0.16 1.90 -14.21
CA LEU A 324 0.29 1.92 -12.77
C LEU A 324 1.26 0.85 -12.27
N LYS A 325 1.20 -0.36 -12.83
CA LYS A 325 2.11 -1.48 -12.49
C LYS A 325 3.58 -1.17 -12.77
N LEU A 326 3.90 -0.35 -13.77
CA LEU A 326 5.26 0.10 -14.02
C LEU A 326 5.81 0.89 -12.83
N ASN A 327 4.96 1.74 -12.27
CA ASN A 327 5.26 2.60 -11.14
C ASN A 327 5.17 1.85 -9.80
N ASP A 328 4.25 0.91 -9.70
CA ASP A 328 3.99 0.07 -8.53
C ASP A 328 4.16 -1.41 -8.90
N SER A 329 5.38 -1.91 -8.78
CA SER A 329 5.70 -3.28 -9.16
C SER A 329 5.14 -4.35 -8.19
N SER A 330 4.58 -3.94 -7.06
CA SER A 330 3.90 -4.83 -6.10
C SER A 330 2.47 -5.16 -6.54
N LEU A 331 1.86 -4.30 -7.38
CA LEU A 331 0.53 -4.52 -7.92
C LEU A 331 0.53 -5.72 -8.89
N ARG A 332 -0.34 -6.68 -8.61
CA ARG A 332 -0.65 -7.78 -9.54
C ARG A 332 -2.08 -7.68 -9.99
N TYR A 333 -2.34 -8.00 -11.24
CA TYR A 333 -3.70 -8.04 -11.75
C TYR A 333 -3.84 -9.13 -12.82
N GLU A 334 -5.01 -9.74 -12.85
CA GLU A 334 -5.42 -10.76 -13.82
C GLU A 334 -6.84 -10.47 -14.30
N PRO A 335 -7.16 -10.72 -15.59
CA PRO A 335 -8.53 -10.60 -16.07
C PRO A 335 -9.50 -11.46 -15.27
N GLU A 336 -10.62 -10.89 -14.87
CA GLU A 336 -11.68 -11.57 -14.15
C GLU A 336 -13.04 -11.25 -14.75
N VAL A 337 -13.97 -12.21 -14.67
CA VAL A 337 -15.35 -12.05 -15.12
C VAL A 337 -16.27 -12.32 -13.95
N SER A 338 -17.10 -11.36 -13.59
CA SER A 338 -18.20 -11.51 -12.64
C SER A 338 -19.52 -11.61 -13.39
N GLN A 339 -20.40 -12.48 -12.92
CA GLN A 339 -21.76 -12.57 -13.48
C GLN A 339 -22.58 -11.31 -13.21
N ALA A 340 -22.29 -10.62 -12.10
CA ALA A 340 -22.99 -9.41 -11.70
C ALA A 340 -22.39 -8.15 -12.31
N LEU A 341 -21.04 -8.06 -12.43
CA LEU A 341 -20.32 -6.83 -12.79
C LEU A 341 -19.71 -6.87 -14.20
N GLY A 342 -19.71 -8.03 -14.87
CA GLY A 342 -19.12 -8.20 -16.20
C GLY A 342 -17.59 -8.38 -16.15
N PHE A 343 -16.90 -7.80 -17.14
CA PHE A 343 -15.45 -7.90 -17.28
C PHE A 343 -14.73 -6.90 -16.39
N GLY A 344 -13.69 -7.35 -15.69
CA GLY A 344 -12.85 -6.56 -14.82
C GLY A 344 -11.52 -7.25 -14.56
N PHE A 345 -10.87 -6.87 -13.46
CA PHE A 345 -9.58 -7.43 -13.07
C PHE A 345 -9.58 -7.84 -11.61
N ARG A 346 -9.05 -9.00 -11.32
CA ARG A 346 -8.67 -9.39 -9.97
C ARG A 346 -7.30 -8.81 -9.66
N CYS A 347 -7.24 -7.89 -8.69
CA CYS A 347 -6.03 -7.20 -8.31
C CYS A 347 -5.54 -7.70 -6.96
N GLY A 348 -4.22 -7.84 -6.84
CA GLY A 348 -3.54 -8.21 -5.61
C GLY A 348 -2.74 -7.05 -5.06
N PHE A 349 -2.85 -6.80 -3.76
CA PHE A 349 -2.30 -5.66 -3.02
C PHE A 349 -1.50 -6.14 -1.81
N LEU A 350 -0.60 -5.29 -1.31
CA LEU A 350 0.17 -5.59 -0.09
C LEU A 350 -0.69 -5.50 1.17
N GLY A 351 -1.64 -4.55 1.21
CA GLY A 351 -2.56 -4.35 2.31
C GLY A 351 -3.77 -3.52 1.90
N LEU A 352 -4.60 -3.14 2.86
CA LEU A 352 -5.82 -2.36 2.60
C LEU A 352 -5.51 -0.93 2.15
N LEU A 353 -4.58 -0.25 2.81
CA LEU A 353 -4.18 1.11 2.43
C LEU A 353 -3.60 1.15 1.02
N HIS A 354 -2.81 0.14 0.65
CA HIS A 354 -2.30 -0.01 -0.71
C HIS A 354 -3.45 -0.16 -1.72
N MET A 355 -4.48 -0.96 -1.41
CA MET A 355 -5.66 -1.13 -2.26
C MET A 355 -6.41 0.20 -2.45
N GLU A 356 -6.67 0.94 -1.38
CA GLU A 356 -7.34 2.24 -1.44
C GLU A 356 -6.58 3.26 -2.29
N ILE A 357 -5.26 3.31 -2.13
CA ILE A 357 -4.39 4.22 -2.89
C ILE A 357 -4.38 3.86 -4.37
N VAL A 358 -4.27 2.57 -4.70
CA VAL A 358 -4.34 2.12 -6.11
C VAL A 358 -5.68 2.50 -6.74
N GLN A 359 -6.78 2.28 -6.02
CA GLN A 359 -8.12 2.70 -6.48
C GLN A 359 -8.18 4.21 -6.71
N GLU A 360 -7.79 5.01 -5.72
CA GLU A 360 -7.81 6.47 -5.77
C GLU A 360 -6.92 7.02 -6.89
N ARG A 361 -5.76 6.42 -7.13
CA ARG A 361 -4.89 6.75 -8.26
C ARG A 361 -5.52 6.44 -9.61
N LEU A 362 -6.17 5.28 -9.76
CA LEU A 362 -6.89 4.93 -10.98
C LEU A 362 -8.03 5.92 -11.26
N GLU A 363 -8.74 6.35 -10.22
CA GLU A 363 -9.82 7.33 -10.34
C GLU A 363 -9.29 8.74 -10.69
N ARG A 364 -8.26 9.23 -10.00
CA ARG A 364 -7.78 10.62 -10.14
C ARG A 364 -6.75 10.83 -11.25
N GLU A 365 -5.78 9.90 -11.40
CA GLU A 365 -4.70 10.05 -12.39
C GLU A 365 -5.10 9.54 -13.78
N PHE A 366 -6.00 8.54 -13.84
CA PHE A 366 -6.38 7.86 -15.08
C PHE A 366 -7.86 8.02 -15.45
N ASP A 367 -8.64 8.79 -14.68
CA ASP A 367 -10.07 9.09 -14.92
C ASP A 367 -10.91 7.80 -15.11
N GLN A 368 -10.70 6.82 -14.22
CA GLN A 368 -11.42 5.55 -14.23
C GLN A 368 -12.53 5.55 -13.18
N ASP A 369 -13.77 5.33 -13.59
CA ASP A 369 -14.89 5.10 -12.68
C ASP A 369 -14.96 3.61 -12.33
N LEU A 370 -14.73 3.26 -11.07
CA LEU A 370 -14.52 1.87 -10.65
C LEU A 370 -15.55 1.38 -9.64
N ILE A 371 -15.91 0.11 -9.75
CA ILE A 371 -16.58 -0.67 -8.71
C ILE A 371 -15.54 -1.60 -8.10
N THR A 372 -15.28 -1.45 -6.81
CA THR A 372 -14.35 -2.29 -6.05
C THR A 372 -15.13 -3.30 -5.22
N THR A 373 -14.75 -4.57 -5.30
CA THR A 373 -15.33 -5.62 -4.42
C THR A 373 -14.64 -5.60 -3.06
N ALA A 374 -15.29 -6.21 -2.06
CA ALA A 374 -14.67 -6.37 -0.75
C ALA A 374 -13.32 -7.09 -0.84
N PRO A 375 -12.29 -6.63 -0.10
CA PRO A 375 -11.01 -7.29 -0.05
C PRO A 375 -11.13 -8.70 0.57
N SER A 376 -10.35 -9.61 0.05
CA SER A 376 -10.23 -10.98 0.55
C SER A 376 -8.75 -11.36 0.68
N VAL A 377 -8.48 -12.28 1.59
CA VAL A 377 -7.15 -12.89 1.71
C VAL A 377 -7.09 -14.17 0.89
N VAL A 378 -5.89 -14.71 0.69
CA VAL A 378 -5.69 -15.99 0.00
C VAL A 378 -5.94 -17.13 0.98
N TYR A 379 -6.85 -18.04 0.65
CA TYR A 379 -7.09 -19.27 1.40
C TYR A 379 -6.42 -20.45 0.70
N GLN A 380 -5.87 -21.36 1.47
CA GLN A 380 -5.36 -22.62 0.97
C GLN A 380 -6.43 -23.69 1.20
N VAL A 381 -6.95 -24.26 0.10
CA VAL A 381 -8.04 -25.24 0.12
C VAL A 381 -7.48 -26.61 -0.21
N VAL A 382 -7.60 -27.54 0.71
CA VAL A 382 -7.29 -28.96 0.50
C VAL A 382 -8.57 -29.67 0.07
N GLN A 383 -8.53 -30.30 -1.09
CA GLN A 383 -9.65 -31.07 -1.62
C GLN A 383 -9.56 -32.54 -1.16
N VAL A 384 -10.67 -33.25 -1.21
CA VAL A 384 -10.75 -34.68 -0.82
C VAL A 384 -9.79 -35.58 -1.61
N ASP A 385 -9.43 -35.17 -2.83
CA ASP A 385 -8.43 -35.85 -3.67
C ASP A 385 -6.98 -35.54 -3.28
N GLY A 386 -6.74 -34.73 -2.23
CA GLY A 386 -5.43 -34.29 -1.77
C GLY A 386 -4.87 -33.10 -2.55
N THR A 387 -5.59 -32.57 -3.54
CA THR A 387 -5.15 -31.39 -4.30
C THR A 387 -5.22 -30.13 -3.43
N VAL A 388 -4.14 -29.36 -3.37
CA VAL A 388 -4.10 -28.07 -2.68
C VAL A 388 -4.26 -26.94 -3.69
N LYS A 389 -5.27 -26.09 -3.50
CA LYS A 389 -5.54 -24.92 -4.34
C LYS A 389 -5.48 -23.62 -3.53
N MET A 390 -4.88 -22.59 -4.10
CA MET A 390 -4.96 -21.23 -3.56
C MET A 390 -6.24 -20.59 -4.08
N VAL A 391 -7.05 -20.05 -3.18
CA VAL A 391 -8.32 -19.39 -3.50
C VAL A 391 -8.26 -17.95 -3.04
N GLU A 392 -8.18 -17.05 -3.99
CA GLU A 392 -8.09 -15.59 -3.79
C GLU A 392 -9.48 -14.93 -3.85
N ASN A 393 -10.40 -15.54 -4.61
CA ASN A 393 -11.76 -15.05 -4.78
C ASN A 393 -12.76 -15.99 -4.08
N PRO A 394 -13.57 -15.47 -3.13
CA PRO A 394 -14.59 -16.29 -2.46
C PRO A 394 -15.56 -16.99 -3.41
N SER A 395 -15.87 -16.39 -4.58
CA SER A 395 -16.76 -17.01 -5.56
C SER A 395 -16.20 -18.29 -6.18
N LYS A 396 -14.86 -18.42 -6.23
CA LYS A 396 -14.13 -19.60 -6.77
C LYS A 396 -13.92 -20.71 -5.73
N MET A 397 -14.44 -20.54 -4.49
CA MET A 397 -14.37 -21.58 -3.47
C MET A 397 -15.12 -22.84 -3.94
N PRO A 398 -14.50 -24.03 -3.90
CA PRO A 398 -15.16 -25.28 -4.24
C PRO A 398 -16.39 -25.56 -3.37
N ASP A 399 -17.32 -26.37 -3.87
CA ASP A 399 -18.48 -26.81 -3.10
C ASP A 399 -18.08 -27.63 -1.87
N GLN A 400 -18.82 -27.50 -0.77
CA GLN A 400 -18.51 -28.14 0.51
C GLN A 400 -18.26 -29.65 0.42
N GLY A 401 -18.92 -30.36 -0.50
CA GLY A 401 -18.74 -31.81 -0.69
C GLY A 401 -17.39 -32.21 -1.29
N ARG A 402 -16.60 -31.27 -1.78
CA ARG A 402 -15.25 -31.50 -2.34
C ARG A 402 -14.14 -31.00 -1.44
N LEU A 403 -14.47 -30.39 -0.31
CA LEU A 403 -13.54 -29.80 0.64
C LEU A 403 -13.20 -30.81 1.73
N ASP A 404 -11.91 -31.00 1.98
CA ASP A 404 -11.40 -31.71 3.15
C ASP A 404 -11.04 -30.71 4.24
N GLU A 405 -10.20 -29.72 3.94
CA GLU A 405 -9.72 -28.72 4.87
C GLU A 405 -9.58 -27.35 4.20
N ILE A 406 -9.90 -26.29 4.94
CA ILE A 406 -9.59 -24.91 4.52
C ILE A 406 -8.58 -24.36 5.51
N ARG A 407 -7.50 -23.76 4.97
CA ARG A 407 -6.46 -23.10 5.75
C ARG A 407 -6.49 -21.61 5.49
N GLU A 408 -6.50 -20.85 6.57
CA GLU A 408 -6.40 -19.38 6.51
C GLU A 408 -4.96 -18.91 6.76
N PRO A 409 -4.55 -17.77 6.18
CA PRO A 409 -3.25 -17.18 6.45
C PRO A 409 -3.21 -16.62 7.86
N ILE A 410 -2.22 -17.04 8.64
CA ILE A 410 -1.92 -16.53 9.97
C ILE A 410 -0.71 -15.61 9.88
N VAL A 411 -0.79 -14.49 10.56
CA VAL A 411 0.29 -13.52 10.67
C VAL A 411 0.72 -13.36 12.13
N THR A 412 2.00 -13.07 12.33
CA THR A 412 2.53 -12.58 13.60
C THR A 412 2.34 -11.07 13.63
N VAL A 413 1.66 -10.57 14.65
CA VAL A 413 1.36 -9.14 14.81
C VAL A 413 2.12 -8.62 16.02
N HIS A 414 2.87 -7.54 15.84
CA HIS A 414 3.53 -6.78 16.88
C HIS A 414 2.77 -5.49 17.15
N LEU A 415 2.25 -5.34 18.36
CA LEU A 415 1.48 -4.19 18.81
C LEU A 415 2.29 -3.41 19.83
N TYR A 416 2.53 -2.13 19.59
CA TYR A 416 3.27 -1.23 20.45
C TYR A 416 2.32 -0.17 21.02
N MET A 417 2.34 0.04 22.33
CA MET A 417 1.43 0.98 22.98
C MET A 417 1.90 1.36 24.38
N PRO A 418 1.49 2.53 24.91
CA PRO A 418 1.60 2.84 26.33
C PRO A 418 0.84 1.86 27.21
N GLN A 419 1.34 1.60 28.42
CA GLN A 419 0.81 0.61 29.35
C GLN A 419 -0.69 0.78 29.65
N GLU A 420 -1.21 2.00 29.65
CA GLU A 420 -2.63 2.30 29.92
C GLU A 420 -3.61 1.69 28.92
N TYR A 421 -3.17 1.42 27.67
CA TYR A 421 -4.01 0.87 26.59
C TYR A 421 -3.92 -0.65 26.44
N VAL A 422 -3.03 -1.32 27.17
CA VAL A 422 -2.79 -2.78 27.05
C VAL A 422 -4.10 -3.58 27.21
N GLY A 423 -4.92 -3.27 28.23
CA GLY A 423 -6.16 -4.00 28.47
C GLY A 423 -7.19 -3.87 27.33
N SER A 424 -7.37 -2.67 26.78
CA SER A 424 -8.30 -2.45 25.67
C SER A 424 -7.82 -3.12 24.37
N VAL A 425 -6.51 -3.04 24.09
CA VAL A 425 -5.91 -3.66 22.91
C VAL A 425 -5.94 -5.19 23.00
N MET A 426 -5.65 -5.77 24.18
CA MET A 426 -5.79 -7.22 24.39
C MET A 426 -7.23 -7.69 24.16
N THR A 427 -8.21 -6.92 24.64
CA THR A 427 -9.63 -7.23 24.42
C THR A 427 -9.97 -7.25 22.94
N LEU A 428 -9.54 -6.24 22.18
CA LEU A 428 -9.72 -6.16 20.73
C LEU A 428 -9.05 -7.33 20.01
N ALA A 429 -7.78 -7.62 20.30
CA ALA A 429 -7.04 -8.72 19.69
C ALA A 429 -7.72 -10.07 19.92
N ASN A 430 -8.21 -10.32 21.14
CA ASN A 430 -8.94 -11.56 21.47
C ASN A 430 -10.28 -11.67 20.72
N GLN A 431 -11.02 -10.57 20.55
CA GLN A 431 -12.25 -10.53 19.74
C GLN A 431 -11.99 -10.88 18.27
N LYS A 432 -10.82 -10.49 17.74
CA LYS A 432 -10.36 -10.81 16.39
C LYS A 432 -9.59 -12.13 16.31
N ARG A 433 -9.90 -13.08 17.18
CA ARG A 433 -9.33 -14.44 17.22
C ARG A 433 -7.81 -14.50 17.40
N GLY A 434 -7.23 -13.43 17.95
CA GLY A 434 -5.80 -13.37 18.24
C GLY A 434 -5.39 -14.30 19.39
N VAL A 435 -4.23 -14.93 19.25
CA VAL A 435 -3.58 -15.75 20.27
C VAL A 435 -2.34 -15.00 20.76
N GLN A 436 -2.32 -14.61 22.03
CA GLN A 436 -1.18 -13.92 22.62
C GLN A 436 0.03 -14.85 22.72
N MET A 437 1.14 -14.45 22.16
CA MET A 437 2.40 -15.21 22.18
C MET A 437 3.39 -14.64 23.19
N ASN A 438 3.50 -13.31 23.26
CA ASN A 438 4.45 -12.64 24.14
C ASN A 438 3.94 -11.28 24.61
N MET A 439 4.48 -10.80 25.73
CA MET A 439 4.33 -9.44 26.23
C MET A 439 5.66 -8.99 26.80
N ALA A 440 6.19 -7.90 26.30
CA ALA A 440 7.44 -7.30 26.77
C ALA A 440 7.21 -5.85 27.16
N TYR A 441 7.90 -5.41 28.20
CA TYR A 441 7.88 -4.03 28.68
C TYR A 441 9.20 -3.35 28.32
N HIS A 442 9.11 -2.22 27.63
CA HIS A 442 10.24 -1.40 27.21
C HIS A 442 10.02 0.02 27.73
N GLY A 443 10.52 0.30 28.93
CA GLY A 443 10.28 1.57 29.59
C GLY A 443 8.79 1.85 29.83
N ARG A 444 8.24 2.86 29.16
CA ARG A 444 6.80 3.21 29.21
C ARG A 444 5.96 2.50 28.16
N GLN A 445 6.60 1.90 27.17
CA GLN A 445 5.95 1.18 26.07
C GLN A 445 5.81 -0.30 26.39
N VAL A 446 4.76 -0.91 25.90
CA VAL A 446 4.50 -2.35 25.97
C VAL A 446 4.39 -2.88 24.56
N MET A 447 5.14 -3.94 24.29
CA MET A 447 5.05 -4.70 23.05
C MET A 447 4.25 -5.99 23.31
N LEU A 448 3.14 -6.15 22.61
CA LEU A 448 2.38 -7.40 22.56
C LEU A 448 2.64 -8.11 21.24
N THR A 449 2.92 -9.40 21.29
CA THR A 449 3.02 -10.25 20.11
C THR A 449 1.83 -11.19 20.06
N TYR A 450 1.09 -11.16 18.96
CA TYR A 450 -0.06 -12.01 18.71
C TYR A 450 0.10 -12.82 17.43
N GLU A 451 -0.49 -13.99 17.37
CA GLU A 451 -0.81 -14.68 16.13
C GLU A 451 -2.27 -14.43 15.80
N MET A 452 -2.55 -13.91 14.61
CA MET A 452 -3.90 -13.53 14.21
C MET A 452 -4.18 -13.98 12.78
N PRO A 453 -5.43 -14.33 12.44
CA PRO A 453 -5.82 -14.52 11.04
C PRO A 453 -5.74 -13.20 10.28
N LEU A 454 -5.09 -13.20 9.13
CA LEU A 454 -4.95 -12.00 8.29
C LEU A 454 -6.31 -11.41 7.89
N ALA A 455 -7.31 -12.27 7.66
CA ALA A 455 -8.67 -11.83 7.33
C ALA A 455 -9.34 -10.94 8.39
N GLU A 456 -8.97 -11.11 9.67
CA GLU A 456 -9.49 -10.28 10.76
C GLU A 456 -8.78 -8.93 10.87
N ILE A 457 -7.58 -8.81 10.28
CA ILE A 457 -6.77 -7.59 10.31
C ILE A 457 -7.15 -6.68 9.14
N VAL A 458 -7.30 -7.26 7.96
CA VAL A 458 -7.45 -6.53 6.68
C VAL A 458 -8.70 -5.64 6.66
N LEU A 459 -9.78 -5.99 7.37
CA LEU A 459 -11.05 -5.25 7.25
C LEU A 459 -11.04 -3.95 8.07
N ASP A 460 -10.84 -4.03 9.37
CA ASP A 460 -11.10 -2.90 10.28
C ASP A 460 -10.21 -2.85 11.54
N PHE A 461 -9.31 -3.82 11.69
CA PHE A 461 -8.52 -3.95 12.92
C PHE A 461 -7.65 -2.72 13.19
N PHE A 462 -7.04 -2.13 12.16
CA PHE A 462 -6.18 -0.95 12.32
C PHE A 462 -6.97 0.26 12.85
N ASP A 463 -8.16 0.51 12.29
CA ASP A 463 -9.01 1.63 12.71
C ASP A 463 -9.53 1.43 14.13
N GLN A 464 -9.94 0.20 14.46
CA GLN A 464 -10.35 -0.15 15.82
C GLN A 464 -9.19 -0.03 16.81
N LEU A 465 -7.97 -0.46 16.43
CA LEU A 465 -6.76 -0.32 17.24
C LEU A 465 -6.48 1.16 17.56
N LYS A 466 -6.51 2.02 16.56
CA LYS A 466 -6.35 3.48 16.73
C LYS A 466 -7.46 4.06 17.62
N SER A 467 -8.69 3.63 17.43
CA SER A 467 -9.84 4.09 18.24
C SER A 467 -9.69 3.71 19.73
N VAL A 468 -9.43 2.43 20.04
CA VAL A 468 -9.33 1.96 21.44
C VAL A 468 -8.10 2.48 22.17
N SER A 469 -7.07 2.86 21.44
CA SER A 469 -5.82 3.42 21.96
C SER A 469 -5.73 4.95 21.84
N ARG A 470 -6.76 5.63 21.38
CA ARG A 470 -6.76 7.08 21.11
C ARG A 470 -5.63 7.52 20.19
N GLY A 471 -5.25 6.66 19.25
CA GLY A 471 -4.17 6.91 18.28
C GLY A 471 -2.78 6.50 18.73
N TYR A 472 -2.59 6.09 19.99
CA TYR A 472 -1.27 5.78 20.55
C TYR A 472 -0.74 4.38 20.23
N ALA A 473 -1.59 3.42 19.86
CA ALA A 473 -1.11 2.10 19.47
C ALA A 473 -0.70 2.07 18.02
N SER A 474 0.43 1.42 17.76
CA SER A 474 0.91 1.08 16.42
C SER A 474 1.03 -0.42 16.24
N MET A 475 0.97 -0.87 15.01
CA MET A 475 1.14 -2.29 14.68
C MET A 475 2.02 -2.49 13.47
N ASP A 476 2.66 -3.65 13.47
CA ASP A 476 3.32 -4.25 12.32
C ASP A 476 2.96 -5.72 12.27
N TYR A 477 2.98 -6.34 11.09
CA TYR A 477 2.66 -7.75 10.94
C TYR A 477 3.47 -8.41 9.83
N GLU A 478 3.75 -9.69 10.02
CA GLU A 478 4.45 -10.53 9.03
C GLU A 478 3.70 -11.85 8.82
N PHE A 479 3.71 -12.34 7.59
CA PHE A 479 3.12 -13.64 7.28
C PHE A 479 3.90 -14.75 7.99
N LYS A 480 3.16 -15.65 8.66
CA LYS A 480 3.73 -16.79 9.37
C LYS A 480 3.50 -18.10 8.63
N GLU A 481 2.25 -18.51 8.51
CA GLU A 481 1.87 -19.83 7.97
C GLU A 481 0.41 -19.87 7.54
N TYR A 482 0.03 -20.94 6.83
CA TYR A 482 -1.37 -21.31 6.62
C TYR A 482 -1.79 -22.33 7.68
N ARG A 483 -2.91 -22.07 8.38
CA ARG A 483 -3.43 -22.91 9.47
C ARG A 483 -4.87 -23.30 9.20
N ALA A 484 -5.21 -24.58 9.47
CA ALA A 484 -6.59 -25.08 9.36
C ALA A 484 -7.56 -24.26 10.20
N ALA A 485 -8.69 -23.88 9.60
CA ALA A 485 -9.71 -23.06 10.25
C ALA A 485 -11.12 -23.46 9.80
N ASP A 486 -12.08 -23.34 10.72
CA ASP A 486 -13.50 -23.58 10.41
C ASP A 486 -14.14 -22.31 9.79
N VAL A 487 -13.70 -22.01 8.57
CA VAL A 487 -14.23 -20.90 7.78
C VAL A 487 -15.25 -21.39 6.76
N VAL A 488 -16.24 -20.56 6.47
CA VAL A 488 -17.33 -20.88 5.55
C VAL A 488 -17.56 -19.75 4.57
N LYS A 489 -17.95 -20.11 3.37
CA LYS A 489 -18.40 -19.16 2.36
C LYS A 489 -19.83 -18.75 2.66
N VAL A 490 -20.08 -17.44 2.73
CA VAL A 490 -21.41 -16.83 2.81
C VAL A 490 -21.71 -16.18 1.48
N ASP A 491 -22.71 -16.71 0.78
CA ASP A 491 -23.22 -16.15 -0.47
C ASP A 491 -24.34 -15.15 -0.19
N ILE A 492 -24.32 -14.01 -0.88
CA ILE A 492 -25.40 -13.03 -0.85
C ILE A 492 -26.31 -13.25 -2.07
N LEU A 493 -27.61 -13.34 -1.82
CA LEU A 493 -28.61 -13.55 -2.86
C LEU A 493 -29.57 -12.35 -2.91
N LEU A 494 -29.81 -11.86 -4.10
CA LEU A 494 -30.84 -10.86 -4.40
C LEU A 494 -31.96 -11.53 -5.18
N ASN A 495 -33.17 -11.57 -4.62
CA ASN A 495 -34.33 -12.26 -5.22
C ASN A 495 -34.04 -13.74 -5.56
N SER A 496 -33.23 -14.42 -4.74
CA SER A 496 -32.78 -15.82 -4.91
C SER A 496 -31.69 -16.02 -5.97
N GLU A 497 -31.18 -14.97 -6.61
CA GLU A 497 -30.03 -15.03 -7.52
C GLU A 497 -28.76 -14.70 -6.73
N LYS A 498 -27.73 -15.50 -6.87
CA LYS A 498 -26.44 -15.25 -6.21
C LYS A 498 -25.72 -14.09 -6.88
N VAL A 499 -25.18 -13.19 -6.07
CA VAL A 499 -24.29 -12.12 -6.52
C VAL A 499 -22.87 -12.49 -6.14
N ASP A 500 -22.11 -12.98 -7.11
CA ASP A 500 -20.77 -13.53 -6.92
C ASP A 500 -19.79 -12.51 -6.31
N ALA A 501 -19.88 -11.26 -6.71
CA ALA A 501 -19.05 -10.17 -6.22
C ALA A 501 -19.29 -9.78 -4.74
N LEU A 502 -20.39 -10.28 -4.13
CA LEU A 502 -20.74 -10.04 -2.72
C LEU A 502 -20.48 -11.26 -1.82
N SER A 503 -19.93 -12.34 -2.35
CA SER A 503 -19.58 -13.53 -1.56
C SER A 503 -18.40 -13.23 -0.64
N ILE A 504 -18.47 -13.67 0.62
CA ILE A 504 -17.42 -13.50 1.63
C ILE A 504 -17.06 -14.84 2.28
N ILE A 505 -15.85 -14.94 2.80
CA ILE A 505 -15.40 -16.07 3.62
C ILE A 505 -15.25 -15.55 5.05
N VAL A 506 -15.91 -16.22 5.99
CA VAL A 506 -15.92 -15.84 7.40
C VAL A 506 -15.79 -17.08 8.30
N HIS A 507 -15.30 -16.89 9.51
CA HIS A 507 -15.30 -17.97 10.50
C HIS A 507 -16.73 -18.40 10.83
N ARG A 508 -16.98 -19.73 10.94
CA ARG A 508 -18.32 -20.28 11.13
C ARG A 508 -19.06 -19.70 12.34
N SER A 509 -18.35 -19.46 13.45
CA SER A 509 -18.96 -18.90 14.67
C SER A 509 -19.52 -17.48 14.45
N GLN A 510 -18.95 -16.70 13.54
CA GLN A 510 -19.37 -15.33 13.25
C GLN A 510 -20.31 -15.24 12.04
N SER A 511 -20.49 -16.34 11.29
CA SER A 511 -21.20 -16.33 10.01
C SER A 511 -22.63 -15.79 10.09
N GLN A 512 -23.37 -16.11 11.17
CA GLN A 512 -24.73 -15.60 11.37
C GLN A 512 -24.76 -14.11 11.66
N TYR A 513 -23.84 -13.64 12.51
CA TYR A 513 -23.75 -12.24 12.89
C TYR A 513 -23.35 -11.38 11.67
N ARG A 514 -22.27 -11.73 11.02
CA ARG A 514 -21.78 -11.05 9.80
C ARG A 514 -22.82 -11.10 8.68
N GLY A 515 -23.45 -12.26 8.45
CA GLY A 515 -24.51 -12.41 7.45
C GLY A 515 -25.71 -11.49 7.69
N ARG A 516 -26.15 -11.32 8.95
CA ARG A 516 -27.23 -10.39 9.31
C ARG A 516 -26.84 -8.94 9.11
N ALA A 517 -25.65 -8.57 9.55
CA ALA A 517 -25.15 -7.22 9.47
C ALA A 517 -24.98 -6.76 8.01
N VAL A 518 -24.40 -7.61 7.15
CA VAL A 518 -24.28 -7.32 5.71
C VAL A 518 -25.66 -7.14 5.07
N VAL A 519 -26.60 -8.06 5.32
CA VAL A 519 -27.96 -7.97 4.74
C VAL A 519 -28.71 -6.73 5.24
N ALA A 520 -28.55 -6.37 6.51
CA ALA A 520 -29.13 -5.15 7.08
C ALA A 520 -28.57 -3.89 6.43
N LYS A 521 -27.24 -3.81 6.28
CA LYS A 521 -26.56 -2.68 5.64
C LYS A 521 -26.93 -2.55 4.17
N MET A 522 -26.96 -3.65 3.43
CA MET A 522 -27.42 -3.64 2.04
C MET A 522 -28.87 -3.15 1.88
N ARG A 523 -29.74 -3.46 2.84
CA ARG A 523 -31.12 -2.93 2.84
C ARG A 523 -31.17 -1.41 2.98
N GLU A 524 -30.21 -0.79 3.67
CA GLU A 524 -30.12 0.66 3.82
C GLU A 524 -29.65 1.33 2.52
N VAL A 525 -28.68 0.72 1.85
CA VAL A 525 -28.01 1.25 0.66
C VAL A 525 -28.83 1.02 -0.62
N ILE A 526 -29.41 -0.18 -0.79
CA ILE A 526 -30.17 -0.50 -2.00
C ILE A 526 -31.50 0.28 -2.02
N SER A 527 -31.70 1.08 -3.05
CA SER A 527 -32.91 1.87 -3.23
C SER A 527 -34.16 1.02 -3.44
N ARG A 528 -35.34 1.55 -3.03
CA ARG A 528 -36.63 0.90 -3.27
C ARG A 528 -36.93 0.84 -4.76
N GLN A 529 -37.27 -0.35 -5.25
CA GLN A 529 -37.63 -0.60 -6.64
C GLN A 529 -39.15 -0.81 -6.80
N MET A 530 -39.62 -1.03 -8.03
CA MET A 530 -41.04 -1.21 -8.34
C MET A 530 -41.61 -2.53 -7.82
N TYR A 531 -40.75 -3.45 -7.34
CA TYR A 531 -41.07 -4.75 -6.76
C TYR A 531 -40.31 -4.97 -5.45
N ASP A 532 -40.74 -5.95 -4.67
CA ASP A 532 -40.05 -6.28 -3.41
C ASP A 532 -38.72 -6.99 -3.72
N VAL A 533 -37.63 -6.49 -3.13
CA VAL A 533 -36.31 -7.09 -3.24
C VAL A 533 -36.00 -7.86 -1.96
N ALA A 534 -35.81 -9.18 -2.10
CA ALA A 534 -35.37 -10.03 -1.00
C ALA A 534 -33.84 -10.11 -1.01
N ILE A 535 -33.20 -9.69 0.07
CA ILE A 535 -31.76 -9.83 0.31
C ILE A 535 -31.57 -10.98 1.28
N GLN A 536 -30.72 -11.94 0.95
CA GLN A 536 -30.50 -13.14 1.74
C GLN A 536 -29.01 -13.43 1.85
N ALA A 537 -28.56 -13.85 3.03
CA ALA A 537 -27.25 -14.46 3.22
C ALA A 537 -27.42 -15.95 3.41
N ALA A 538 -26.63 -16.78 2.73
CA ALA A 538 -26.73 -18.23 2.75
C ALA A 538 -25.37 -18.91 2.85
N ILE A 539 -25.31 -20.05 3.55
CA ILE A 539 -24.18 -20.97 3.56
C ILE A 539 -24.63 -22.22 2.81
N GLY A 540 -24.13 -22.41 1.59
CA GLY A 540 -24.62 -23.45 0.69
C GLY A 540 -26.11 -23.28 0.36
N ALA A 541 -26.96 -24.22 0.77
CA ALA A 541 -28.41 -24.15 0.60
C ALA A 541 -29.16 -23.50 1.77
N ASN A 542 -28.48 -23.27 2.92
CA ASN A 542 -29.12 -22.80 4.14
C ASN A 542 -29.08 -21.26 4.22
N ILE A 543 -30.26 -20.64 4.27
CA ILE A 543 -30.40 -19.19 4.47
C ILE A 543 -30.19 -18.88 5.95
N ILE A 544 -29.18 -18.07 6.28
CA ILE A 544 -28.81 -17.67 7.65
C ILE A 544 -29.37 -16.30 8.05
N ALA A 545 -29.62 -15.42 7.06
CA ALA A 545 -30.21 -14.11 7.28
C ALA A 545 -31.06 -13.69 6.08
N ARG A 546 -32.09 -12.87 6.34
CA ARG A 546 -32.96 -12.35 5.29
C ARG A 546 -33.54 -11.00 5.67
N GLU A 547 -33.47 -10.06 4.74
CA GLU A 547 -34.16 -8.77 4.78
C GLU A 547 -34.98 -8.56 3.50
N THR A 548 -35.95 -7.65 3.55
CA THR A 548 -36.79 -7.36 2.38
C THR A 548 -36.99 -5.85 2.23
N ILE A 549 -36.59 -5.34 1.08
CA ILE A 549 -36.90 -3.97 0.65
C ILE A 549 -38.27 -3.97 0.01
N LYS A 550 -39.23 -3.28 0.63
CA LYS A 550 -40.58 -3.19 0.10
C LYS A 550 -40.63 -2.30 -1.15
N ALA A 551 -41.37 -2.77 -2.16
CA ALA A 551 -41.56 -2.03 -3.39
C ALA A 551 -42.14 -0.62 -3.17
N LEU A 552 -41.80 0.29 -4.08
CA LEU A 552 -42.46 1.58 -4.20
C LEU A 552 -43.97 1.38 -4.34
N ARG A 553 -44.77 2.00 -3.45
CA ARG A 553 -46.23 1.92 -3.49
C ARG A 553 -46.80 3.19 -4.06
N LYS A 554 -47.43 3.07 -5.23
CA LYS A 554 -48.37 4.09 -5.68
C LYS A 554 -49.68 3.94 -4.89
N ASN A 555 -50.20 4.99 -4.30
CA ASN A 555 -51.47 4.92 -3.58
C ASN A 555 -52.64 4.79 -4.59
N VAL A 556 -52.89 3.54 -5.03
CA VAL A 556 -53.95 3.27 -6.01
C VAL A 556 -55.38 3.45 -5.46
N ILE A 557 -55.49 3.59 -4.12
CA ILE A 557 -56.77 3.81 -3.44
C ILE A 557 -57.05 5.26 -3.12
N ALA A 558 -56.10 6.18 -3.35
CA ALA A 558 -56.25 7.61 -3.06
C ALA A 558 -57.47 8.27 -3.76
N LYS A 559 -57.84 7.75 -4.93
CA LYS A 559 -58.99 8.24 -5.72
C LYS A 559 -60.30 7.44 -5.48
N CYS A 560 -60.30 6.50 -4.51
CA CYS A 560 -61.50 5.74 -4.18
C CYS A 560 -62.27 6.47 -3.08
N TYR A 561 -63.20 7.32 -3.46
CA TYR A 561 -64.17 7.97 -2.56
C TYR A 561 -65.28 6.94 -2.23
N GLY A 562 -65.59 6.75 -0.93
CA GLY A 562 -66.66 5.92 -0.44
C GLY A 562 -66.26 4.52 -0.02
N GLY A 563 -67.15 3.79 0.63
CA GLY A 563 -66.89 2.49 1.30
C GLY A 563 -66.86 1.26 0.42
N ASP A 564 -66.59 1.36 -0.90
CA ASP A 564 -66.54 0.20 -1.79
C ASP A 564 -65.26 -0.62 -1.52
N ILE A 565 -65.39 -1.56 -0.58
CA ILE A 565 -64.34 -2.45 -0.13
C ILE A 565 -63.93 -3.42 -1.27
N SER A 566 -64.87 -3.81 -2.13
CA SER A 566 -64.63 -4.77 -3.24
C SER A 566 -63.70 -4.14 -4.29
N ARG A 567 -63.93 -2.86 -4.64
CA ARG A 567 -63.11 -2.12 -5.60
C ARG A 567 -61.73 -1.86 -5.07
N LYS A 568 -61.59 -1.48 -3.78
CA LYS A 568 -60.30 -1.30 -3.11
C LYS A 568 -59.48 -2.61 -3.14
N ARG A 569 -60.10 -3.74 -2.84
CA ARG A 569 -59.46 -5.06 -2.86
C ARG A 569 -59.00 -5.43 -4.25
N LYS A 570 -59.83 -5.28 -5.29
CA LYS A 570 -59.44 -5.55 -6.69
C LYS A 570 -58.27 -4.70 -7.17
N LEU A 571 -58.22 -3.41 -6.79
CA LEU A 571 -57.08 -2.54 -7.15
C LEU A 571 -55.79 -2.95 -6.46
N LEU A 572 -55.84 -3.36 -5.20
CA LEU A 572 -54.69 -3.89 -4.47
C LEU A 572 -54.20 -5.21 -5.04
N ASP A 573 -55.13 -6.11 -5.42
CA ASP A 573 -54.81 -7.41 -6.03
C ASP A 573 -54.15 -7.22 -7.41
N LYS A 574 -54.68 -6.31 -8.26
CA LYS A 574 -54.06 -5.94 -9.54
C LYS A 574 -52.65 -5.34 -9.34
N GLN A 575 -52.47 -4.51 -8.34
CA GLN A 575 -51.18 -3.93 -8.02
C GLN A 575 -50.19 -5.03 -7.59
N LYS A 576 -50.63 -5.98 -6.77
CA LYS A 576 -49.83 -7.10 -6.31
C LYS A 576 -49.44 -8.02 -7.48
N GLU A 577 -50.35 -8.29 -8.39
CA GLU A 577 -50.08 -9.10 -9.58
C GLU A 577 -49.11 -8.38 -10.55
N GLY A 578 -49.31 -7.08 -10.78
CA GLY A 578 -48.39 -6.28 -11.58
C GLY A 578 -46.96 -6.28 -11.02
N LYS A 579 -46.78 -6.13 -9.69
CA LYS A 579 -45.48 -6.24 -9.03
C LYS A 579 -44.85 -7.64 -9.17
N LYS A 580 -45.65 -8.69 -9.11
CA LYS A 580 -45.16 -10.06 -9.31
C LYS A 580 -44.63 -10.27 -10.73
N ARG A 581 -45.29 -9.71 -11.75
CA ARG A 581 -44.83 -9.74 -13.14
C ARG A 581 -43.55 -8.92 -13.34
N MET A 582 -43.45 -7.71 -12.75
CA MET A 582 -42.24 -6.87 -12.81
C MET A 582 -41.05 -7.58 -12.18
N LYS A 583 -41.22 -8.28 -11.05
CA LYS A 583 -40.16 -9.07 -10.42
C LYS A 583 -39.62 -10.19 -11.33
N GLN A 584 -40.45 -10.73 -12.23
CA GLN A 584 -40.02 -11.78 -13.17
C GLN A 584 -39.22 -11.25 -14.37
N ILE A 585 -39.30 -9.95 -14.65
CA ILE A 585 -38.70 -9.33 -15.85
C ILE A 585 -37.55 -8.38 -15.48
N GLY A 586 -37.57 -7.77 -14.26
CA GLY A 586 -36.59 -6.79 -13.85
C GLY A 586 -35.39 -7.39 -13.11
N SER A 587 -34.17 -7.02 -13.51
CA SER A 587 -32.96 -7.20 -12.71
C SER A 587 -32.96 -6.20 -11.54
N VAL A 588 -32.32 -6.59 -10.43
CA VAL A 588 -32.14 -5.68 -9.28
C VAL A 588 -30.98 -4.76 -9.59
N GLU A 589 -31.22 -3.46 -9.59
CA GLU A 589 -30.16 -2.46 -9.65
C GLU A 589 -29.45 -2.41 -8.30
N VAL A 590 -28.15 -2.68 -8.29
CA VAL A 590 -27.28 -2.69 -7.12
C VAL A 590 -26.33 -1.49 -7.24
N PRO A 591 -26.43 -0.49 -6.36
CA PRO A 591 -25.53 0.65 -6.39
C PRO A 591 -24.13 0.25 -5.92
N GLN A 592 -23.11 1.02 -6.29
CA GLN A 592 -21.71 0.78 -5.95
C GLN A 592 -21.50 0.64 -4.43
N GLU A 593 -22.17 1.47 -3.65
CA GLU A 593 -22.07 1.47 -2.18
C GLU A 593 -22.52 0.14 -1.56
N ALA A 594 -23.33 -0.66 -2.26
CA ALA A 594 -23.74 -1.97 -1.76
C ALA A 594 -22.57 -2.98 -1.78
N PHE A 595 -21.60 -2.83 -2.68
CA PHE A 595 -20.40 -3.67 -2.71
C PHE A 595 -19.43 -3.29 -1.59
N LEU A 596 -19.41 -2.02 -1.22
CA LEU A 596 -18.62 -1.50 -0.08
C LEU A 596 -19.34 -1.70 1.27
N ALA A 597 -20.65 -1.99 1.27
CA ALA A 597 -21.42 -2.20 2.49
C ALA A 597 -20.88 -3.35 3.35
N ILE A 598 -20.18 -4.31 2.74
CA ILE A 598 -19.53 -5.43 3.44
C ILE A 598 -18.38 -4.93 4.33
N LEU A 599 -17.67 -3.87 3.90
CA LEU A 599 -16.57 -3.25 4.65
C LEU A 599 -17.05 -2.41 5.82
N GLN A 600 -18.28 -1.89 5.75
CA GLN A 600 -18.87 -0.96 6.72
C GLN A 600 -19.69 -1.68 7.81
N VAL A 601 -19.58 -2.99 7.91
CA VAL A 601 -20.22 -3.76 8.98
C VAL A 601 -19.35 -3.61 10.23
N GLU A 602 -19.79 -2.77 11.17
CA GLU A 602 -19.22 -2.66 12.51
C GLU A 602 -19.49 -3.97 13.30
N ASP A 603 -18.47 -4.45 14.02
CA ASP A 603 -18.56 -5.62 14.89
C ASP A 603 -19.28 -5.32 16.22
#